data_b831473a2a40fde270461204b8e7582c
#
_entry.id   b831473a2a40fde270461204b8e7582c
#
_cell.length_a   1.000
_cell.length_b   1.000
_cell.length_c   1.000
_cell.angle_alpha   90.00
_cell.angle_beta   90.00
_cell.angle_gamma   90.00
#
_symmetry.space_group_name_H-M   'P 1'
#
loop_
_entity.id
_entity.type
_entity.pdbx_description
1 polymer ?
#
loop_
_entity_poly.entity_id
_entity_poly.type
_entity_poly.pdbx_seq_one_letter_code
_entity_poly.pdbx_strand_id
1 'polypeptide(L)'
;MGIVQKDSLRTMLISYLGLLLGYINKAFLFLLILSTEQIGVVNLIFSLGILFAQLSNLGMVYSVWKFFPFFNNKEKKHHGFLPFSISIVLIGVILMTFIALMFRSDIESIYLEKSQLFTNYYFWLIPLGIAYVIYLVLEVYLRSLLKNIVSVFAMELVLRLAVTSILFLLWFKCITFDDFVVLHSLVYFIPVIILLVYMYLIDELHLGLSNFNISKKFRKI
;
A
#
# COMPACT_ATOMS: atom_id res chain seq x y z
N MET A 1 13.38 -25.05 17.39
CA MET A 1 12.40 -24.10 16.84
C MET A 1 12.32 -24.29 15.33
N GLY A 2 11.12 -24.54 14.80
CA GLY A 2 10.92 -24.66 13.35
C GLY A 2 11.10 -23.32 12.64
N ILE A 3 11.35 -23.34 11.32
CA ILE A 3 11.55 -22.15 10.47
C ILE A 3 10.38 -21.16 10.66
N VAL A 4 9.14 -21.66 10.63
CA VAL A 4 7.91 -20.86 10.80
C VAL A 4 7.85 -20.12 12.14
N GLN A 5 8.30 -20.73 13.23
CA GLN A 5 8.32 -20.08 14.56
C GLN A 5 9.33 -18.93 14.61
N LYS A 6 10.52 -19.11 14.01
CA LYS A 6 11.52 -18.05 13.95
C LYS A 6 11.03 -16.85 13.12
N ASP A 7 10.37 -17.13 12.01
CA ASP A 7 9.85 -16.09 11.12
C ASP A 7 8.68 -15.35 11.76
N SER A 8 7.79 -16.05 12.47
CA SER A 8 6.73 -15.44 13.27
C SER A 8 7.28 -14.51 14.36
N LEU A 9 8.30 -14.95 15.11
CA LEU A 9 8.93 -14.11 16.15
C LEU A 9 9.59 -12.86 15.55
N ARG A 10 10.29 -12.99 14.40
CA ARG A 10 10.87 -11.84 13.69
C ARG A 10 9.81 -10.85 13.23
N THR A 11 8.75 -11.36 12.60
CA THR A 11 7.62 -10.53 12.14
C THR A 11 6.97 -9.80 13.33
N MET A 12 6.77 -10.49 14.45
CA MET A 12 6.22 -9.91 15.66
C MET A 12 7.12 -8.78 16.21
N LEU A 13 8.42 -8.99 16.33
CA LEU A 13 9.36 -7.96 16.79
C LEU A 13 9.36 -6.73 15.86
N ILE A 14 9.38 -6.96 14.54
CA ILE A 14 9.31 -5.88 13.55
C ILE A 14 8.01 -5.09 13.72
N SER A 15 6.87 -5.77 13.89
CA SER A 15 5.57 -5.12 14.08
C SER A 15 5.51 -4.30 15.37
N TYR A 16 6.08 -4.78 16.48
CA TYR A 16 6.14 -4.01 17.73
C TYR A 16 7.02 -2.76 17.60
N LEU A 17 8.21 -2.90 16.99
CA LEU A 17 9.06 -1.73 16.72
C LEU A 17 8.37 -0.73 15.83
N GLY A 18 7.70 -1.22 14.79
CA GLY A 18 6.89 -0.39 13.91
C GLY A 18 5.77 0.33 14.67
N LEU A 19 5.03 -0.38 15.52
CA LEU A 19 3.96 0.21 16.33
C LEU A 19 4.49 1.35 17.22
N LEU A 20 5.64 1.16 17.87
CA LEU A 20 6.29 2.21 18.66
C LEU A 20 6.65 3.43 17.81
N LEU A 21 7.26 3.22 16.64
CA LEU A 21 7.59 4.31 15.72
C LEU A 21 6.34 5.04 15.23
N GLY A 22 5.30 4.29 14.86
CA GLY A 22 4.03 4.87 14.44
C GLY A 22 3.34 5.68 15.54
N TYR A 23 3.43 5.21 16.78
CA TYR A 23 2.93 5.94 17.95
C TYR A 23 3.71 7.24 18.16
N ILE A 24 5.05 7.19 18.12
CA ILE A 24 5.90 8.39 18.23
C ILE A 24 5.56 9.38 17.12
N ASN A 25 5.42 8.94 15.88
CA ASN A 25 5.06 9.82 14.77
C ASN A 25 3.70 10.48 14.99
N LYS A 26 2.65 9.72 15.29
CA LYS A 26 1.29 10.25 15.38
C LYS A 26 0.99 10.99 16.69
N ALA A 27 1.45 10.46 17.82
CA ALA A 27 1.11 11.01 19.13
C ALA A 27 2.06 12.13 19.58
N PHE A 28 3.26 12.22 19.00
CA PHE A 28 4.22 13.27 19.38
C PHE A 28 4.58 14.15 18.19
N LEU A 29 5.20 13.60 17.13
CA LEU A 29 5.75 14.43 16.07
C LEU A 29 4.66 15.17 15.28
N PHE A 30 3.55 14.54 14.96
CA PHE A 30 2.45 15.22 14.28
C PHE A 30 1.93 16.40 15.12
N LEU A 31 1.71 16.19 16.43
CA LEU A 31 1.20 17.24 17.32
C LEU A 31 2.20 18.38 17.56
N LEU A 32 3.51 18.10 17.49
CA LEU A 32 4.55 19.11 17.68
C LEU A 32 4.82 19.94 16.41
N ILE A 33 4.65 19.34 15.23
CA ILE A 33 5.09 19.92 13.96
C ILE A 33 3.94 20.51 13.15
N LEU A 34 2.78 19.86 13.19
CA LEU A 34 1.60 20.18 12.37
C LEU A 34 0.52 20.86 13.18
N SER A 35 -0.23 21.77 12.57
CA SER A 35 -1.45 22.31 13.15
C SER A 35 -2.56 21.24 13.17
N THR A 36 -3.58 21.43 14.01
CA THR A 36 -4.74 20.52 14.08
C THR A 36 -5.43 20.35 12.74
N GLU A 37 -5.56 21.43 11.97
CA GLU A 37 -6.14 21.40 10.62
C GLU A 37 -5.27 20.58 9.66
N GLN A 38 -3.96 20.78 9.66
CA GLN A 38 -3.01 20.02 8.84
C GLN A 38 -3.04 18.52 9.16
N ILE A 39 -3.11 18.16 10.45
CA ILE A 39 -3.27 16.76 10.89
C ILE A 39 -4.58 16.18 10.35
N GLY A 40 -5.66 16.97 10.41
CA GLY A 40 -6.97 16.59 9.86
C GLY A 40 -6.90 16.24 8.37
N VAL A 41 -6.26 17.12 7.59
CA VAL A 41 -6.07 16.92 6.13
C VAL A 41 -5.28 15.65 5.83
N VAL A 42 -4.13 15.45 6.49
CA VAL A 42 -3.28 14.27 6.28
C VAL A 42 -4.04 12.99 6.62
N ASN A 43 -4.76 12.96 7.74
CA ASN A 43 -5.56 11.80 8.13
C ASN A 43 -6.72 11.55 7.16
N LEU A 44 -7.34 12.60 6.62
CA LEU A 44 -8.43 12.48 5.65
C LEU A 44 -7.92 11.91 4.31
N ILE A 45 -6.81 12.43 3.78
CA ILE A 45 -6.15 11.92 2.58
C ILE A 45 -5.81 10.42 2.76
N PHE A 46 -5.23 10.07 3.91
CA PHE A 46 -4.89 8.71 4.24
C PHE A 46 -6.12 7.79 4.29
N SER A 47 -7.18 8.21 4.99
CA SER A 47 -8.41 7.43 5.14
C SER A 47 -9.12 7.21 3.81
N LEU A 48 -9.23 8.25 2.98
CA LEU A 48 -9.82 8.16 1.64
C LEU A 48 -8.93 7.38 0.69
N GLY A 49 -7.60 7.50 0.80
CA GLY A 49 -6.65 6.70 0.03
C GLY A 49 -6.75 5.20 0.36
N ILE A 50 -6.92 4.83 1.64
CA ILE A 50 -7.18 3.44 2.03
C ILE A 50 -8.53 2.96 1.47
N LEU A 51 -9.57 3.77 1.58
CA LEU A 51 -10.90 3.43 1.02
C LEU A 51 -10.81 3.20 -0.50
N PHE A 52 -10.13 4.11 -1.21
CA PHE A 52 -9.83 3.95 -2.63
C PHE A 52 -9.12 2.61 -2.91
N ALA A 53 -8.09 2.27 -2.14
CA ALA A 53 -7.34 1.03 -2.30
C ALA A 53 -8.19 -0.21 -2.05
N GLN A 54 -9.04 -0.20 -1.01
CA GLN A 54 -9.93 -1.31 -0.68
C GLN A 54 -10.97 -1.57 -1.78
N LEU A 55 -11.52 -0.51 -2.35
CA LEU A 55 -12.48 -0.63 -3.46
C LEU A 55 -11.79 -1.04 -4.76
N SER A 56 -10.60 -0.48 -5.06
CA SER A 56 -9.79 -0.83 -6.24
C SER A 56 -9.31 -2.28 -6.24
N ASN A 57 -9.21 -2.90 -5.07
CA ASN A 57 -8.75 -4.28 -4.92
C ASN A 57 -9.67 -5.30 -5.61
N LEU A 58 -10.97 -5.03 -5.79
CA LEU A 58 -11.98 -5.91 -6.41
C LEU A 58 -11.94 -7.36 -5.84
N GLY A 59 -11.57 -7.52 -4.56
CA GLY A 59 -11.49 -8.81 -3.89
C GLY A 59 -10.24 -9.65 -4.23
N MET A 60 -9.28 -9.08 -4.99
CA MET A 60 -8.09 -9.82 -5.42
C MET A 60 -7.18 -10.26 -4.27
N VAL A 61 -7.07 -9.49 -3.19
CA VAL A 61 -6.29 -9.88 -2.00
C VAL A 61 -6.80 -11.22 -1.44
N TYR A 62 -8.11 -11.36 -1.26
CA TYR A 62 -8.72 -12.62 -0.80
C TYR A 62 -8.60 -13.73 -1.83
N SER A 63 -8.73 -13.40 -3.12
CA SER A 63 -8.60 -14.36 -4.22
C SER A 63 -7.17 -14.92 -4.30
N VAL A 64 -6.15 -14.07 -4.14
CA VAL A 64 -4.75 -14.51 -4.10
C VAL A 64 -4.54 -15.45 -2.93
N TRP A 65 -4.95 -15.08 -1.73
CA TRP A 65 -4.77 -15.91 -0.54
C TRP A 65 -5.44 -17.28 -0.67
N LYS A 66 -6.67 -17.34 -1.23
CA LYS A 66 -7.45 -18.57 -1.35
C LYS A 66 -6.97 -19.47 -2.50
N PHE A 67 -6.67 -18.89 -3.65
CA PHE A 67 -6.46 -19.65 -4.88
C PHE A 67 -5.00 -19.84 -5.25
N PHE A 68 -4.07 -19.03 -4.74
CA PHE A 68 -2.65 -19.16 -5.03
C PHE A 68 -2.09 -20.58 -4.79
N PRO A 69 -2.44 -21.32 -3.71
CA PRO A 69 -1.94 -22.68 -3.50
C PRO A 69 -2.21 -23.63 -4.68
N PHE A 70 -3.30 -23.44 -5.42
CA PHE A 70 -3.61 -24.24 -6.60
C PHE A 70 -2.76 -23.89 -7.83
N PHE A 71 -2.19 -22.69 -7.85
CA PHE A 71 -1.33 -22.20 -8.93
C PHE A 71 0.15 -22.25 -8.58
N ASN A 72 0.50 -22.61 -7.36
CA ASN A 72 1.87 -22.64 -6.87
C ASN A 72 2.71 -23.69 -7.61
N ASN A 73 3.40 -23.27 -8.67
CA ASN A 73 4.34 -24.07 -9.47
C ASN A 73 5.41 -23.15 -10.05
N LYS A 74 6.60 -23.17 -9.46
CA LYS A 74 7.69 -22.27 -9.84
C LYS A 74 8.16 -22.50 -11.28
N GLU A 75 8.28 -23.75 -11.75
CA GLU A 75 8.69 -24.08 -13.12
C GLU A 75 7.76 -23.47 -14.17
N LYS A 76 6.45 -23.38 -13.86
CA LYS A 76 5.42 -22.77 -14.70
C LYS A 76 5.13 -21.31 -14.35
N LYS A 77 6.05 -20.63 -13.63
CA LYS A 77 5.90 -19.22 -13.23
C LYS A 77 4.54 -18.94 -12.62
N HIS A 78 4.10 -19.83 -11.72
CA HIS A 78 2.79 -19.81 -11.06
C HIS A 78 1.61 -19.59 -12.03
N HIS A 79 1.75 -20.11 -13.26
CA HIS A 79 0.77 -20.01 -14.34
C HIS A 79 0.30 -18.58 -14.66
N GLY A 80 1.14 -17.56 -14.40
CA GLY A 80 0.80 -16.16 -14.65
C GLY A 80 -0.20 -15.57 -13.64
N PHE A 81 -0.31 -16.14 -12.45
CA PHE A 81 -1.28 -15.69 -11.45
C PHE A 81 -0.99 -14.28 -10.93
N LEU A 82 0.29 -13.90 -10.78
CA LEU A 82 0.67 -12.54 -10.38
C LEU A 82 0.25 -11.47 -11.40
N PRO A 83 0.64 -11.54 -12.69
CA PRO A 83 0.20 -10.55 -13.68
C PRO A 83 -1.32 -10.52 -13.87
N PHE A 84 -2.02 -11.63 -13.72
CA PHE A 84 -3.48 -11.66 -13.68
C PHE A 84 -4.04 -10.83 -12.52
N SER A 85 -3.53 -11.05 -11.31
CA SER A 85 -3.97 -10.32 -10.12
C SER A 85 -3.73 -8.82 -10.26
N ILE A 86 -2.55 -8.43 -10.75
CA ILE A 86 -2.21 -7.04 -11.01
C ILE A 86 -3.13 -6.43 -12.07
N SER A 87 -3.45 -7.16 -13.16
CA SER A 87 -4.33 -6.65 -14.22
C SER A 87 -5.74 -6.34 -13.71
N ILE A 88 -6.32 -7.20 -12.85
CA ILE A 88 -7.63 -6.94 -12.26
C ILE A 88 -7.59 -5.71 -11.35
N VAL A 89 -6.54 -5.60 -10.52
CA VAL A 89 -6.38 -4.43 -9.63
C VAL A 89 -6.19 -3.14 -10.44
N LEU A 90 -5.45 -3.18 -11.56
CA LEU A 90 -5.32 -2.02 -12.45
C LEU A 90 -6.67 -1.59 -13.03
N ILE A 91 -7.54 -2.53 -13.42
CA ILE A 91 -8.92 -2.22 -13.83
C ILE A 91 -9.67 -1.55 -12.69
N GLY A 92 -9.55 -2.07 -11.46
CA GLY A 92 -10.15 -1.46 -10.28
C GLY A 92 -9.63 -0.05 -9.98
N VAL A 93 -8.32 0.17 -10.13
CA VAL A 93 -7.68 1.49 -9.99
C VAL A 93 -8.23 2.48 -11.01
N ILE A 94 -8.34 2.08 -12.29
CA ILE A 94 -8.88 2.94 -13.35
C ILE A 94 -10.34 3.31 -13.02
N LEU A 95 -11.15 2.32 -12.64
CA LEU A 95 -12.55 2.53 -12.29
C LEU A 95 -12.70 3.46 -11.08
N MET A 96 -11.94 3.23 -10.02
CA MET A 96 -11.98 4.06 -8.81
C MET A 96 -11.42 5.46 -9.03
N THR A 97 -10.40 5.60 -9.90
CA THR A 97 -9.90 6.92 -10.30
C THR A 97 -10.99 7.70 -11.04
N PHE A 98 -11.68 7.05 -11.97
CA PHE A 98 -12.80 7.68 -12.68
C PHE A 98 -13.92 8.12 -11.72
N ILE A 99 -14.31 7.26 -10.77
CA ILE A 99 -15.30 7.58 -9.74
C ILE A 99 -14.82 8.76 -8.88
N ALA A 100 -13.57 8.73 -8.40
CA ALA A 100 -13.02 9.80 -7.57
C ALA A 100 -13.01 11.15 -8.31
N LEU A 101 -12.74 11.16 -9.60
CA LEU A 101 -12.78 12.37 -10.43
C LEU A 101 -14.22 12.84 -10.70
N MET A 102 -15.14 11.92 -10.95
CA MET A 102 -16.55 12.23 -11.24
C MET A 102 -17.26 12.84 -10.02
N PHE A 103 -17.03 12.27 -8.83
CA PHE A 103 -17.67 12.73 -7.57
C PHE A 103 -16.82 13.73 -6.80
N ARG A 104 -15.80 14.31 -7.43
CA ARG A 104 -14.91 15.28 -6.77
C ARG A 104 -15.67 16.44 -6.15
N SER A 105 -16.53 17.09 -6.92
CA SER A 105 -17.30 18.27 -6.46
C SER A 105 -18.21 17.95 -5.27
N ASP A 106 -18.82 16.76 -5.29
CA ASP A 106 -19.71 16.34 -4.19
C ASP A 106 -18.92 16.06 -2.91
N ILE A 107 -17.76 15.39 -3.05
CA ILE A 107 -16.87 15.11 -1.92
C ILE A 107 -16.29 16.41 -1.37
N GLU A 108 -15.80 17.31 -2.24
CA GLU A 108 -15.28 18.60 -1.83
C GLU A 108 -16.35 19.43 -1.11
N SER A 109 -17.60 19.47 -1.60
CA SER A 109 -18.69 20.23 -0.97
C SER A 109 -19.01 19.75 0.44
N ILE A 110 -18.96 18.44 0.70
CA ILE A 110 -19.17 17.87 2.05
C ILE A 110 -18.09 18.34 3.04
N TYR A 111 -16.88 18.57 2.56
CA TYR A 111 -15.73 18.92 3.39
C TYR A 111 -15.39 20.41 3.37
N LEU A 112 -15.91 21.20 2.43
CA LEU A 112 -15.66 22.65 2.30
C LEU A 112 -15.94 23.42 3.60
N GLU A 113 -17.04 23.08 4.29
CA GLU A 113 -17.39 23.75 5.56
C GLU A 113 -16.48 23.31 6.72
N LYS A 114 -15.83 22.14 6.62
CA LYS A 114 -15.05 21.53 7.70
C LYS A 114 -13.54 21.67 7.50
N SER A 115 -13.05 21.74 6.26
CA SER A 115 -11.64 21.85 5.93
C SER A 115 -11.44 22.34 4.50
N GLN A 116 -11.37 23.69 4.31
CA GLN A 116 -11.01 24.27 3.02
C GLN A 116 -9.64 23.78 2.52
N LEU A 117 -8.73 23.50 3.45
CA LEU A 117 -7.39 23.03 3.14
C LEU A 117 -7.42 21.67 2.41
N PHE A 118 -8.39 20.79 2.70
CA PHE A 118 -8.47 19.47 2.09
C PHE A 118 -8.70 19.53 0.58
N THR A 119 -9.49 20.47 0.08
CA THR A 119 -9.80 20.59 -1.36
C THR A 119 -8.54 20.80 -2.20
N ASN A 120 -7.54 21.50 -1.67
CA ASN A 120 -6.27 21.74 -2.35
C ASN A 120 -5.45 20.47 -2.53
N TYR A 121 -5.62 19.50 -1.63
CA TYR A 121 -4.82 18.27 -1.61
C TYR A 121 -5.60 17.01 -2.01
N TYR A 122 -6.86 17.16 -2.42
CA TYR A 122 -7.74 16.05 -2.76
C TYR A 122 -7.08 15.01 -3.70
N PHE A 123 -6.39 15.46 -4.73
CA PHE A 123 -5.78 14.56 -5.71
C PHE A 123 -4.70 13.63 -5.13
N TRP A 124 -4.08 13.99 -4.02
CA TRP A 124 -3.02 13.18 -3.42
C TRP A 124 -3.52 11.89 -2.76
N LEU A 125 -4.83 11.73 -2.58
CA LEU A 125 -5.42 10.45 -2.18
C LEU A 125 -5.25 9.36 -3.26
N ILE A 126 -5.21 9.75 -4.55
CA ILE A 126 -5.13 8.80 -5.66
C ILE A 126 -3.76 8.09 -5.69
N PRO A 127 -2.61 8.79 -5.77
CA PRO A 127 -1.31 8.11 -5.75
C PRO A 127 -1.08 7.30 -4.46
N LEU A 128 -1.52 7.79 -3.31
CA LEU A 128 -1.47 7.03 -2.06
C LEU A 128 -2.28 5.73 -2.16
N GLY A 129 -3.52 5.81 -2.64
CA GLY A 129 -4.39 4.65 -2.81
C GLY A 129 -3.85 3.65 -3.82
N ILE A 130 -3.28 4.11 -4.94
CA ILE A 130 -2.61 3.26 -5.94
C ILE A 130 -1.43 2.51 -5.31
N ALA A 131 -0.55 3.23 -4.61
CA ALA A 131 0.59 2.61 -3.94
C ALA A 131 0.13 1.56 -2.93
N TYR A 132 -0.89 1.88 -2.14
CA TYR A 132 -1.39 1.00 -1.09
C TYR A 132 -2.04 -0.27 -1.66
N VAL A 133 -2.86 -0.19 -2.72
CA VAL A 133 -3.48 -1.39 -3.31
C VAL A 133 -2.45 -2.30 -3.98
N ILE A 134 -1.45 -1.73 -4.66
CA ILE A 134 -0.36 -2.52 -5.24
C ILE A 134 0.41 -3.24 -4.12
N TYR A 135 0.75 -2.51 -3.05
CA TYR A 135 1.38 -3.11 -1.88
C TYR A 135 0.57 -4.29 -1.33
N LEU A 136 -0.75 -4.15 -1.15
CA LEU A 136 -1.61 -5.22 -0.63
C LEU A 136 -1.56 -6.49 -1.47
N VAL A 137 -1.56 -6.36 -2.80
CA VAL A 137 -1.49 -7.53 -3.71
C VAL A 137 -0.12 -8.20 -3.64
N LEU A 138 0.97 -7.41 -3.65
CA LEU A 138 2.33 -7.96 -3.54
C LEU A 138 2.55 -8.61 -2.17
N GLU A 139 2.05 -8.00 -1.09
CA GLU A 139 2.13 -8.51 0.27
C GLU A 139 1.44 -9.88 0.40
N VAL A 140 0.18 -9.98 -0.04
CA VAL A 140 -0.56 -11.25 0.05
C VAL A 140 0.05 -12.32 -0.84
N TYR A 141 0.64 -11.95 -1.98
CA TYR A 141 1.36 -12.87 -2.85
C TYR A 141 2.62 -13.42 -2.15
N LEU A 142 3.45 -12.56 -1.55
CA LEU A 142 4.62 -12.98 -0.76
C LEU A 142 4.23 -13.78 0.49
N ARG A 143 3.12 -13.43 1.13
CA ARG A 143 2.57 -14.20 2.26
C ARG A 143 2.17 -15.61 1.82
N SER A 144 1.58 -15.75 0.64
CA SER A 144 1.22 -17.05 0.08
C SER A 144 2.44 -17.91 -0.27
N LEU A 145 3.59 -17.26 -0.53
CA LEU A 145 4.90 -17.91 -0.70
C LEU A 145 5.63 -18.15 0.64
N LEU A 146 5.03 -17.82 1.78
CA LEU A 146 5.66 -17.87 3.12
C LEU A 146 6.90 -16.96 3.25
N LYS A 147 6.92 -15.83 2.52
CA LYS A 147 8.03 -14.85 2.47
C LYS A 147 7.60 -13.44 2.90
N ASN A 148 6.69 -13.34 3.87
CA ASN A 148 6.05 -12.08 4.26
C ASN A 148 6.90 -11.17 5.18
N ILE A 149 8.07 -11.62 5.67
CA ILE A 149 8.91 -10.81 6.57
C ILE A 149 9.28 -9.48 5.92
N VAL A 150 9.65 -9.52 4.62
CA VAL A 150 10.07 -8.32 3.89
C VAL A 150 8.93 -7.31 3.73
N SER A 151 7.69 -7.79 3.49
CA SER A 151 6.53 -6.91 3.39
C SER A 151 6.21 -6.23 4.71
N VAL A 152 6.25 -6.97 5.81
CA VAL A 152 6.06 -6.39 7.14
C VAL A 152 7.18 -5.40 7.48
N PHE A 153 8.45 -5.74 7.21
CA PHE A 153 9.59 -4.84 7.40
C PHE A 153 9.42 -3.54 6.60
N ALA A 154 9.08 -3.63 5.33
CA ALA A 154 8.90 -2.47 4.46
C ALA A 154 7.77 -1.53 4.95
N MET A 155 6.63 -2.09 5.37
CA MET A 155 5.47 -1.31 5.78
C MET A 155 5.59 -0.81 7.22
N GLU A 156 6.06 -1.64 8.15
CA GLU A 156 6.07 -1.31 9.56
C GLU A 156 7.28 -0.49 10.00
N LEU A 157 8.44 -0.72 9.39
CA LEU A 157 9.66 0.01 9.76
C LEU A 157 10.05 1.04 8.71
N VAL A 158 10.28 0.63 7.46
CA VAL A 158 10.84 1.54 6.45
C VAL A 158 9.89 2.69 6.16
N LEU A 159 8.61 2.41 5.93
CA LEU A 159 7.61 3.45 5.70
C LEU A 159 7.54 4.44 6.87
N ARG A 160 7.50 3.94 8.11
CA ARG A 160 7.37 4.80 9.28
C ARG A 160 8.63 5.65 9.51
N LEU A 161 9.82 5.10 9.27
CA LEU A 161 11.06 5.86 9.30
C LEU A 161 11.10 6.92 8.18
N ALA A 162 10.63 6.60 6.99
CA ALA A 162 10.53 7.56 5.90
C ALA A 162 9.56 8.71 6.24
N VAL A 163 8.39 8.40 6.83
CA VAL A 163 7.47 9.43 7.34
C VAL A 163 8.13 10.28 8.42
N THR A 164 8.85 9.67 9.37
CA THR A 164 9.63 10.39 10.38
C THR A 164 10.63 11.35 9.74
N SER A 165 11.36 10.89 8.71
CA SER A 165 12.34 11.72 8.00
C SER A 165 11.69 12.94 7.32
N ILE A 166 10.54 12.74 6.68
CA ILE A 166 9.80 13.84 6.04
C ILE A 166 9.29 14.85 7.10
N LEU A 167 8.84 14.36 8.27
CA LEU A 167 8.44 15.23 9.38
C LEU A 167 9.62 16.06 9.91
N PHE A 168 10.80 15.50 10.02
CA PHE A 168 12.00 16.27 10.41
C PHE A 168 12.39 17.31 9.36
N LEU A 169 12.28 16.99 8.05
CA LEU A 169 12.50 17.98 6.99
C LEU A 169 11.54 19.17 7.11
N LEU A 170 10.29 18.91 7.45
CA LEU A 170 9.29 19.95 7.70
C LEU A 170 9.63 20.76 8.97
N TRP A 171 10.02 20.09 10.06
CA TRP A 171 10.41 20.75 11.31
C TRP A 171 11.60 21.70 11.12
N PHE A 172 12.60 21.25 10.40
CA PHE A 172 13.77 22.09 10.06
C PHE A 172 13.47 23.16 8.99
N LYS A 173 12.21 23.26 8.53
CA LYS A 173 11.77 24.19 7.47
C LYS A 173 12.52 24.00 6.14
N CYS A 174 13.03 22.81 5.88
CA CYS A 174 13.62 22.45 4.58
C CYS A 174 12.57 22.26 3.49
N ILE A 175 11.33 21.97 3.87
CA ILE A 175 10.19 21.78 2.98
C ILE A 175 8.98 22.55 3.52
N THR A 176 8.03 22.87 2.63
CA THR A 176 6.73 23.46 2.96
C THR A 176 5.71 22.39 3.37
N PHE A 177 4.54 22.78 3.87
CA PHE A 177 3.45 21.84 4.13
C PHE A 177 2.91 21.21 2.83
N ASP A 178 2.91 21.97 1.72
CA ASP A 178 2.54 21.46 0.40
C ASP A 178 3.46 20.31 -0.02
N ASP A 179 4.79 20.51 0.09
CA ASP A 179 5.78 19.48 -0.19
C ASP A 179 5.63 18.27 0.72
N PHE A 180 5.29 18.51 2.00
CA PHE A 180 5.07 17.43 2.97
C PHE A 180 3.90 16.54 2.55
N VAL A 181 2.75 17.11 2.13
CA VAL A 181 1.58 16.32 1.68
C VAL A 181 1.92 15.49 0.45
N VAL A 182 2.64 16.09 -0.51
CA VAL A 182 3.13 15.39 -1.71
C VAL A 182 4.01 14.21 -1.33
N LEU A 183 5.06 14.46 -0.55
CA LEU A 183 6.01 13.44 -0.12
C LEU A 183 5.34 12.37 0.74
N HIS A 184 4.44 12.77 1.66
CA HIS A 184 3.68 11.84 2.49
C HIS A 184 2.79 10.89 1.67
N SER A 185 2.22 11.35 0.56
CA SER A 185 1.42 10.51 -0.32
C SER A 185 2.30 9.59 -1.17
N LEU A 186 3.44 10.08 -1.64
CA LEU A 186 4.36 9.31 -2.48
C LEU A 186 5.21 8.30 -1.70
N VAL A 187 5.45 8.52 -0.42
CA VAL A 187 6.28 7.63 0.42
C VAL A 187 5.72 6.21 0.48
N TYR A 188 4.42 6.03 0.24
CA TYR A 188 3.77 4.71 0.18
C TYR A 188 4.23 3.85 -1.01
N PHE A 189 4.90 4.44 -2.00
CA PHE A 189 5.56 3.67 -3.06
C PHE A 189 6.86 3.00 -2.60
N ILE A 190 7.49 3.45 -1.51
CA ILE A 190 8.73 2.83 -0.99
C ILE A 190 8.53 1.34 -0.66
N PRO A 191 7.52 0.93 0.13
CA PRO A 191 7.23 -0.48 0.35
C PRO A 191 7.00 -1.25 -0.95
N VAL A 192 6.27 -0.67 -1.92
CA VAL A 192 6.01 -1.30 -3.23
C VAL A 192 7.32 -1.59 -3.96
N ILE A 193 8.21 -0.60 -4.04
CA ILE A 193 9.52 -0.73 -4.69
C ILE A 193 10.35 -1.81 -3.99
N ILE A 194 10.39 -1.82 -2.66
CA ILE A 194 11.12 -2.84 -1.89
C ILE A 194 10.58 -4.25 -2.21
N LEU A 195 9.26 -4.43 -2.25
CA LEU A 195 8.67 -5.71 -2.55
C LEU A 195 8.96 -6.16 -3.99
N LEU A 196 8.87 -5.25 -4.96
CA LEU A 196 9.19 -5.54 -6.35
C LEU A 196 10.66 -5.96 -6.52
N VAL A 197 11.59 -5.19 -5.91
CA VAL A 197 13.03 -5.52 -5.93
C VAL A 197 13.28 -6.87 -5.25
N TYR A 198 12.68 -7.12 -4.10
CA TYR A 198 12.81 -8.40 -3.41
C TYR A 198 12.29 -9.57 -4.26
N MET A 199 11.10 -9.43 -4.87
CA MET A 199 10.53 -10.45 -5.74
C MET A 199 11.40 -10.71 -6.97
N TYR A 200 12.03 -9.66 -7.52
CA TYR A 200 13.00 -9.81 -8.61
C TYR A 200 14.22 -10.61 -8.17
N LEU A 201 14.80 -10.30 -7.01
CA LEU A 201 15.99 -10.97 -6.47
C LEU A 201 15.76 -12.46 -6.16
N ILE A 202 14.55 -12.86 -5.79
CA ILE A 202 14.21 -14.27 -5.49
C ILE A 202 13.62 -15.02 -6.70
N ASP A 203 13.66 -14.41 -7.88
CA ASP A 203 13.11 -14.96 -9.14
C ASP A 203 11.63 -15.35 -9.03
N GLU A 204 10.82 -14.46 -8.45
CA GLU A 204 9.36 -14.61 -8.31
C GLU A 204 8.59 -13.50 -9.03
N LEU A 205 9.27 -12.51 -9.61
CA LEU A 205 8.66 -11.42 -10.36
C LEU A 205 8.46 -11.81 -11.83
N HIS A 206 7.36 -12.48 -12.13
CA HIS A 206 7.01 -12.91 -13.48
C HIS A 206 5.81 -12.13 -14.00
N LEU A 207 6.05 -11.06 -14.74
CA LEU A 207 5.01 -10.16 -15.28
C LEU A 207 4.53 -10.55 -16.69
N GLY A 208 5.09 -11.61 -17.30
CA GLY A 208 4.73 -12.03 -18.65
C GLY A 208 3.34 -12.67 -18.71
N LEU A 209 2.46 -12.14 -19.54
CA LEU A 209 1.10 -12.63 -19.80
C LEU A 209 1.09 -13.93 -20.65
N SER A 210 2.23 -14.34 -21.21
CA SER A 210 2.35 -15.46 -22.16
C SER A 210 1.93 -16.83 -21.62
N ASN A 211 1.82 -16.99 -20.30
CA ASN A 211 1.46 -18.26 -19.64
C ASN A 211 0.05 -18.25 -19.04
N PHE A 212 -0.83 -17.35 -19.51
CA PHE A 212 -2.16 -17.15 -18.97
C PHE A 212 -3.09 -18.33 -19.31
N ASN A 213 -2.95 -19.44 -18.59
CA ASN A 213 -3.76 -20.64 -18.77
C ASN A 213 -4.73 -20.86 -17.58
N ILE A 214 -5.15 -19.78 -16.96
CA ILE A 214 -6.02 -19.78 -15.77
C ILE A 214 -7.36 -20.45 -16.08
N SER A 215 -7.95 -20.19 -17.26
CA SER A 215 -9.25 -20.72 -17.63
C SER A 215 -9.32 -22.25 -17.66
N LYS A 216 -8.24 -22.92 -18.09
CA LYS A 216 -8.18 -24.39 -18.12
C LYS A 216 -8.02 -25.01 -16.72
N LYS A 217 -7.42 -24.27 -15.78
CA LYS A 217 -7.19 -24.79 -14.44
C LYS A 217 -8.38 -24.52 -13.51
N PHE A 218 -9.07 -23.37 -13.64
CA PHE A 218 -10.33 -23.12 -12.92
C PHE A 218 -11.46 -24.09 -13.30
N ARG A 219 -11.46 -24.65 -14.52
CA ARG A 219 -12.43 -25.70 -14.90
C ARG A 219 -12.20 -27.05 -14.20
N LYS A 220 -11.09 -27.22 -13.50
CA LYS A 220 -10.72 -28.47 -12.80
C LYS A 220 -10.79 -28.35 -11.28
N ILE A 221 -11.12 -27.17 -10.75
CA ILE A 221 -11.37 -26.86 -9.34
C ILE A 221 -12.88 -26.72 -9.10
#